data_478dff4975269716fda372347fdc2f6f
#
_entry.id   478dff4975269716fda372347fdc2f6f
#
_cell.length_a   1.000
_cell.length_b   1.000
_cell.length_c   1.000
_cell.angle_alpha   90.00
_cell.angle_beta   90.00
_cell.angle_gamma   90.00
#
_symmetry.space_group_name_H-M   'P 1'
#
loop_
_entity.id
_entity.type
_entity.pdbx_description
1 polymer ?
#
loop_
_entity_poly.entity_id
_entity_poly.type
_entity_poly.pdbx_seq_one_letter_code
_entity_poly.pdbx_strand_id
1 'polypeptide(L)'
;MGSEMCIRDRVYWLLGEASTALPFGSLNTYIPYLAFVIPTFSGLRLAKFNIDERQTTSFIGLPVPAHALFWASAGYSVLPVVHANEGLFVLVTVILAFITSLLLVSEIPMFSLKVKSLAWKGNELRYILIACAIIFVALWGFLGISGTILLYIVLSIFNKKG
;
A
#
# COMPACT_ATOMS: atom_id res chain seq x y z
N MET A 1 -12.68 3.95 6.66
CA MET A 1 -13.39 4.24 5.39
C MET A 1 -13.02 5.60 4.80
N GLY A 2 -12.89 6.68 5.56
CA GLY A 2 -12.55 8.00 4.97
C GLY A 2 -11.20 8.06 4.25
N SER A 3 -10.15 7.47 4.81
CA SER A 3 -8.81 7.45 4.21
C SER A 3 -8.75 6.72 2.87
N GLU A 4 -9.51 5.64 2.72
CA GLU A 4 -9.55 4.83 1.49
C GLU A 4 -10.25 5.55 0.35
N MET A 5 -11.28 6.33 0.68
CA MET A 5 -11.96 7.18 -0.31
C MET A 5 -11.02 8.26 -0.86
N CYS A 6 -10.26 8.93 0.02
CA CYS A 6 -9.26 9.91 -0.41
C CYS A 6 -8.15 9.31 -1.28
N ILE A 7 -7.73 8.07 -0.97
CA ILE A 7 -6.70 7.38 -1.76
C ILE A 7 -7.26 7.00 -3.12
N ARG A 8 -8.46 6.43 -3.17
CA ARG A 8 -9.15 6.15 -4.43
C ARG A 8 -9.21 7.39 -5.32
N ASP A 9 -9.62 8.53 -4.76
CA ASP A 9 -9.74 9.77 -5.51
C ASP A 9 -8.38 10.24 -6.03
N ARG A 10 -7.32 10.08 -5.24
CA ARG A 10 -5.95 10.38 -5.67
C ARG A 10 -5.48 9.46 -6.80
N VAL A 11 -5.68 8.15 -6.66
CA VAL A 11 -5.29 7.17 -7.70
C VAL A 11 -6.15 7.35 -8.95
N TYR A 12 -7.44 7.63 -8.80
CA TYR A 12 -8.34 7.95 -9.89
C TYR A 12 -7.86 9.17 -10.69
N TRP A 13 -7.48 10.24 -9.98
CA TRP A 13 -6.97 11.44 -10.61
C TRP A 13 -5.64 11.19 -11.34
N LEU A 14 -4.69 10.50 -10.69
CA LEU A 14 -3.39 10.14 -11.30
C LEU A 14 -3.55 9.29 -12.56
N LEU A 15 -4.45 8.31 -12.53
CA LEU A 15 -4.75 7.49 -13.70
C LEU A 15 -5.47 8.30 -14.79
N GLY A 16 -6.31 9.26 -14.43
CA GLY A 16 -6.96 10.16 -15.34
C GLY A 16 -5.97 11.02 -16.11
N GLU A 17 -5.05 11.68 -15.40
CA GLU A 17 -3.99 12.49 -16.00
C GLU A 17 -3.10 11.67 -16.95
N ALA A 18 -2.61 10.52 -16.48
CA ALA A 18 -1.72 9.68 -17.26
C ALA A 18 -2.40 8.97 -18.44
N SER A 19 -3.70 8.68 -18.36
CA SER A 19 -4.42 7.97 -19.41
C SER A 19 -4.76 8.85 -20.63
N THR A 20 -4.71 10.17 -20.51
CA THR A 20 -5.06 11.09 -21.61
C THR A 20 -4.14 10.94 -22.83
N ALA A 21 -2.89 10.56 -22.64
CA ALA A 21 -1.90 10.40 -23.70
C ALA A 21 -1.78 8.96 -24.24
N LEU A 22 -2.58 8.02 -23.77
CA LEU A 22 -2.53 6.64 -24.25
C LEU A 22 -3.31 6.49 -25.56
N PRO A 23 -2.82 5.63 -26.51
CA PRO A 23 -3.42 5.47 -27.83
C PRO A 23 -4.68 4.60 -27.88
N PHE A 24 -5.34 4.34 -26.71
CA PHE A 24 -6.48 3.42 -26.62
C PHE A 24 -7.85 4.09 -26.87
N GLY A 25 -7.89 5.33 -27.30
CA GLY A 25 -9.12 6.03 -27.69
C GLY A 25 -10.16 6.09 -26.54
N SER A 26 -11.36 5.59 -26.79
CA SER A 26 -12.47 5.60 -25.81
C SER A 26 -12.21 4.76 -24.56
N LEU A 27 -11.30 3.78 -24.61
CA LEU A 27 -10.92 2.97 -23.44
C LEU A 27 -10.19 3.79 -22.37
N ASN A 28 -9.51 4.87 -22.73
CA ASN A 28 -8.82 5.74 -21.79
C ASN A 28 -9.76 6.29 -20.70
N THR A 29 -11.02 6.54 -21.05
CA THR A 29 -12.05 7.04 -20.12
C THR A 29 -12.35 6.04 -18.99
N TYR A 30 -12.12 4.74 -19.21
CA TYR A 30 -12.43 3.69 -18.23
C TYR A 30 -11.25 3.35 -17.31
N ILE A 31 -10.02 3.66 -17.71
CA ILE A 31 -8.80 3.35 -16.93
C ILE A 31 -8.85 3.91 -15.50
N PRO A 32 -9.27 5.17 -15.25
CA PRO A 32 -9.33 5.71 -13.89
C PRO A 32 -10.28 4.93 -12.96
N TYR A 33 -11.32 4.31 -13.51
CA TYR A 33 -12.25 3.52 -12.71
C TYR A 33 -11.62 2.27 -12.07
N LEU A 34 -10.46 1.81 -12.55
CA LEU A 34 -9.69 0.74 -11.92
C LEU A 34 -9.26 1.10 -10.49
N ALA A 35 -9.19 2.38 -10.14
CA ALA A 35 -8.96 2.83 -8.77
C ALA A 35 -10.04 2.36 -7.78
N PHE A 36 -11.25 2.02 -8.24
CA PHE A 36 -12.32 1.49 -7.39
C PHE A 36 -12.04 0.08 -6.83
N VAL A 37 -11.03 -0.61 -7.35
CA VAL A 37 -10.53 -1.87 -6.76
C VAL A 37 -10.08 -1.64 -5.30
N ILE A 38 -9.44 -0.51 -5.01
CA ILE A 38 -8.92 -0.18 -3.68
C ILE A 38 -10.02 -0.19 -2.60
N PRO A 39 -11.10 0.63 -2.69
CA PRO A 39 -12.14 0.62 -1.68
C PRO A 39 -12.97 -0.68 -1.66
N THR A 40 -13.10 -1.36 -2.79
CA THR A 40 -13.80 -2.66 -2.85
C THR A 40 -13.10 -3.71 -1.99
N PHE A 41 -11.79 -3.87 -2.17
CA PHE A 41 -10.99 -4.83 -1.38
C PHE A 41 -10.82 -4.38 0.08
N SER A 42 -10.81 -3.09 0.35
CA SER A 42 -10.83 -2.57 1.71
C SER A 42 -12.15 -2.91 2.44
N GLY A 43 -13.28 -2.80 1.75
CA GLY A 43 -14.59 -3.23 2.26
C GLY A 43 -14.63 -4.74 2.53
N LEU A 44 -14.13 -5.55 1.60
CA LEU A 44 -14.01 -7.00 1.79
C LEU A 44 -13.12 -7.36 2.99
N ARG A 45 -12.00 -6.65 3.17
CA ARG A 45 -11.15 -6.82 4.33
C ARG A 45 -11.87 -6.50 5.63
N LEU A 46 -12.61 -5.40 5.66
CA LEU A 46 -13.39 -5.01 6.85
C LEU A 46 -14.43 -6.08 7.20
N ALA A 47 -15.13 -6.61 6.20
CA ALA A 47 -16.08 -7.70 6.39
C ALA A 47 -15.39 -8.95 6.95
N LYS A 48 -14.23 -9.34 6.38
CA LYS A 48 -13.44 -10.49 6.85
C LYS A 48 -12.95 -10.27 8.28
N PHE A 49 -12.50 -9.05 8.61
CA PHE A 49 -12.04 -8.70 9.96
C PHE A 49 -13.15 -8.84 11.01
N ASN A 50 -14.39 -8.49 10.68
CA ASN A 50 -15.51 -8.56 11.61
C ASN A 50 -15.96 -10.01 11.92
N ILE A 51 -15.62 -10.97 11.05
CA ILE A 51 -16.02 -12.37 11.19
C ILE A 51 -14.88 -13.22 11.80
N ASP A 52 -13.62 -12.78 11.67
CA ASP A 52 -12.44 -13.57 12.05
C ASP A 52 -12.00 -13.28 13.49
N GLU A 53 -12.30 -14.20 14.39
CA GLU A 53 -11.91 -14.13 15.82
C GLU A 53 -10.41 -14.35 16.07
N ARG A 54 -9.66 -14.82 15.07
CA ARG A 54 -8.21 -15.13 15.18
C ARG A 54 -7.32 -13.89 15.24
N GLN A 55 -7.85 -12.71 14.98
CA GLN A 55 -7.08 -11.46 14.85
C GLN A 55 -6.78 -10.75 16.18
N THR A 56 -6.92 -11.44 17.31
CA THR A 56 -6.65 -10.87 18.64
C THR A 56 -5.16 -10.68 18.94
N THR A 57 -4.30 -11.53 18.37
CA THR A 57 -2.85 -11.56 18.67
C THR A 57 -1.95 -11.16 17.50
N SER A 58 -2.35 -11.42 16.26
CA SER A 58 -1.60 -11.08 15.05
C SER A 58 -2.52 -10.50 13.98
N PHE A 59 -1.99 -9.62 13.14
CA PHE A 59 -2.74 -9.10 12.00
C PHE A 59 -2.63 -10.07 10.82
N ILE A 60 -3.77 -10.44 10.23
CA ILE A 60 -3.82 -11.22 9.00
C ILE A 60 -4.08 -10.25 7.85
N GLY A 61 -3.19 -10.24 6.86
CA GLY A 61 -3.22 -9.32 5.72
C GLY A 61 -2.71 -7.92 6.01
N LEU A 62 -2.48 -7.14 4.96
CA LEU A 62 -1.93 -5.78 5.04
C LEU A 62 -2.86 -4.85 5.84
N PRO A 63 -2.37 -4.14 6.88
CA PRO A 63 -3.19 -3.17 7.62
C PRO A 63 -3.68 -2.04 6.71
N VAL A 64 -4.97 -1.70 6.80
CA VAL A 64 -5.58 -0.60 6.02
C VAL A 64 -4.81 0.73 6.17
N PRO A 65 -4.37 1.15 7.39
CA PRO A 65 -3.59 2.37 7.53
C PRO A 65 -2.24 2.32 6.80
N ALA A 66 -1.58 1.16 6.75
CA ALA A 66 -0.32 1.01 6.01
C ALA A 66 -0.55 1.12 4.50
N HIS A 67 -1.61 0.50 3.98
CA HIS A 67 -2.02 0.64 2.59
C HIS A 67 -2.33 2.09 2.22
N ALA A 68 -3.04 2.79 3.13
CA ALA A 68 -3.36 4.20 2.97
C ALA A 68 -2.10 5.08 2.89
N LEU A 69 -1.16 4.90 3.81
CA LEU A 69 0.10 5.64 3.82
C LEU A 69 0.96 5.34 2.58
N PHE A 70 0.96 4.10 2.11
CA PHE A 70 1.66 3.72 0.88
C PHE A 70 1.18 4.56 -0.30
N TRP A 71 -0.12 4.56 -0.57
CA TRP A 71 -0.68 5.28 -1.71
C TRP A 71 -0.63 6.81 -1.55
N ALA A 72 -0.80 7.33 -0.34
CA ALA A 72 -0.66 8.76 -0.08
C ALA A 72 0.75 9.24 -0.37
N SER A 73 1.77 8.52 0.12
CA SER A 73 3.17 8.91 -0.06
C SER A 73 3.67 8.65 -1.49
N ALA A 74 3.30 7.53 -2.10
CA ALA A 74 3.62 7.23 -3.49
C ALA A 74 2.97 8.25 -4.44
N GLY A 75 1.66 8.49 -4.30
CA GLY A 75 0.92 9.40 -5.16
C GLY A 75 1.42 10.85 -5.09
N TYR A 76 1.89 11.29 -3.91
CA TYR A 76 2.49 12.62 -3.79
C TYR A 76 3.85 12.72 -4.49
N SER A 77 4.69 11.70 -4.33
CA SER A 77 6.09 11.74 -4.79
C SER A 77 6.25 11.47 -6.29
N VAL A 78 5.28 10.79 -6.90
CA VAL A 78 5.37 10.37 -8.31
C VAL A 78 4.78 11.42 -9.28
N LEU A 79 4.06 12.43 -8.77
CA LEU A 79 3.49 13.51 -9.58
C LEU A 79 4.46 14.10 -10.64
N PRO A 80 5.73 14.39 -10.32
CA PRO A 80 6.67 14.96 -11.30
C PRO A 80 7.06 13.98 -12.41
N VAL A 81 6.88 12.67 -12.19
CA VAL A 81 7.35 11.60 -13.11
C VAL A 81 6.23 11.11 -14.02
N VAL A 82 4.97 11.46 -13.74
CA VAL A 82 3.79 11.01 -14.52
C VAL A 82 3.97 11.31 -16.01
N HIS A 83 4.46 12.49 -16.35
CA HIS A 83 4.62 12.95 -17.74
C HIS A 83 5.85 12.38 -18.49
N ALA A 84 6.73 11.65 -17.80
CA ALA A 84 7.94 11.12 -18.46
C ALA A 84 7.65 9.86 -19.27
N ASN A 85 6.78 8.97 -18.82
CA ASN A 85 6.37 7.72 -19.47
C ASN A 85 4.96 7.32 -19.03
N GLU A 86 3.93 7.98 -19.56
CA GLU A 86 2.54 7.85 -19.13
C GLU A 86 2.00 6.41 -19.24
N GLY A 87 2.32 5.69 -20.31
CA GLY A 87 1.88 4.30 -20.50
C GLY A 87 2.46 3.34 -19.46
N LEU A 88 3.76 3.45 -19.21
CA LEU A 88 4.42 2.64 -18.18
C LEU A 88 3.90 2.99 -16.79
N PHE A 89 3.67 4.27 -16.53
CA PHE A 89 3.14 4.75 -15.27
C PHE A 89 1.74 4.18 -14.97
N VAL A 90 0.83 4.22 -15.95
CA VAL A 90 -0.52 3.65 -15.82
C VAL A 90 -0.43 2.15 -15.55
N LEU A 91 0.36 1.42 -16.33
CA LEU A 91 0.53 -0.02 -16.17
C LEU A 91 1.03 -0.37 -14.76
N VAL A 92 2.08 0.27 -14.30
CA VAL A 92 2.67 0.05 -12.97
C VAL A 92 1.68 0.40 -11.87
N THR A 93 0.99 1.53 -11.97
CA THR A 93 0.00 1.98 -10.99
C THR A 93 -1.17 0.99 -10.87
N VAL A 94 -1.70 0.51 -12.00
CA VAL A 94 -2.79 -0.47 -12.01
C VAL A 94 -2.32 -1.80 -11.41
N ILE A 95 -1.17 -2.31 -11.81
CA ILE A 95 -0.62 -3.56 -11.26
C ILE A 95 -0.40 -3.44 -9.75
N LEU A 96 0.20 -2.35 -9.27
CA LEU A 96 0.40 -2.09 -7.85
C LEU A 96 -0.94 -1.97 -7.10
N ALA A 97 -1.95 -1.33 -7.68
CA ALA A 97 -3.26 -1.21 -7.08
C ALA A 97 -3.90 -2.60 -6.88
N PHE A 98 -3.81 -3.48 -7.86
CA PHE A 98 -4.29 -4.86 -7.74
C PHE A 98 -3.50 -5.66 -6.72
N ILE A 99 -2.16 -5.65 -6.78
CA ILE A 99 -1.30 -6.40 -5.86
C ILE A 99 -1.54 -5.96 -4.41
N THR A 100 -1.52 -4.65 -4.14
CA THR A 100 -1.71 -4.13 -2.79
C THR A 100 -3.13 -4.35 -2.27
N SER A 101 -4.14 -4.33 -3.15
CA SER A 101 -5.53 -4.66 -2.81
C SER A 101 -5.71 -6.14 -2.49
N LEU A 102 -5.05 -7.03 -3.23
CA LEU A 102 -5.03 -8.47 -2.91
C LEU A 102 -4.33 -8.75 -1.57
N LEU A 103 -3.24 -8.01 -1.27
CA LEU A 103 -2.57 -8.13 0.02
C LEU A 103 -3.44 -7.74 1.21
N LEU A 104 -4.41 -6.83 1.03
CA LEU A 104 -5.39 -6.49 2.07
C LEU A 104 -6.20 -7.70 2.53
N VAL A 105 -6.61 -8.56 1.58
CA VAL A 105 -7.49 -9.72 1.84
C VAL A 105 -6.68 -11.02 2.02
N SER A 106 -5.37 -10.98 1.77
CA SER A 106 -4.47 -12.15 1.90
C SER A 106 -4.44 -12.67 3.34
N GLU A 107 -4.17 -13.98 3.49
CA GLU A 107 -3.99 -14.62 4.80
C GLU A 107 -2.53 -14.62 5.28
N ILE A 108 -1.72 -13.69 4.76
CA ILE A 108 -0.33 -13.56 5.16
C ILE A 108 -0.28 -13.00 6.59
N PRO A 109 0.35 -13.72 7.54
CA PRO A 109 0.50 -13.20 8.90
C PRO A 109 1.46 -12.01 8.86
N MET A 110 0.94 -10.83 9.17
CA MET A 110 1.73 -9.61 9.29
C MET A 110 2.17 -9.45 10.75
N PHE A 111 3.48 -9.22 10.97
CA PHE A 111 3.94 -9.02 12.34
C PHE A 111 3.41 -7.69 12.91
N SER A 112 2.96 -7.75 14.17
CA SER A 112 2.45 -6.58 14.86
C SER A 112 3.58 -5.62 15.22
N LEU A 113 3.41 -4.34 14.89
CA LEU A 113 4.31 -3.27 15.33
C LEU A 113 4.15 -2.90 16.81
N LYS A 114 3.17 -3.52 17.51
CA LYS A 114 3.00 -3.31 18.95
C LYS A 114 4.20 -3.90 19.70
N VAL A 115 4.95 -3.04 20.36
CA VAL A 115 6.07 -3.42 21.21
C VAL A 115 5.52 -3.81 22.58
N LYS A 116 5.61 -5.10 22.94
CA LYS A 116 5.21 -5.59 24.29
C LYS A 116 6.31 -5.36 25.34
N SER A 117 7.56 -5.27 24.92
CA SER A 117 8.72 -4.99 25.78
C SER A 117 9.78 -4.25 24.98
N LEU A 118 10.56 -3.39 25.63
CA LEU A 118 11.70 -2.69 25.02
C LEU A 118 12.96 -3.57 24.87
N ALA A 119 12.89 -4.86 25.21
CA ALA A 119 14.00 -5.78 25.07
C ALA A 119 14.34 -5.98 23.59
N TRP A 120 15.64 -6.00 23.27
CA TRP A 120 16.16 -6.24 21.92
C TRP A 120 15.73 -7.62 21.39
N LYS A 121 15.84 -8.64 22.25
CA LYS A 121 15.52 -10.03 21.92
C LYS A 121 14.01 -10.19 21.66
N GLY A 122 13.64 -10.54 20.42
CA GLY A 122 12.25 -10.66 19.97
C GLY A 122 11.65 -9.41 19.32
N ASN A 123 12.38 -8.29 19.30
CA ASN A 123 11.96 -7.04 18.62
C ASN A 123 12.93 -6.63 17.49
N GLU A 124 13.85 -7.49 17.12
CA GLU A 124 14.92 -7.23 16.16
C GLU A 124 14.38 -6.65 14.83
N LEU A 125 13.38 -7.31 14.24
CA LEU A 125 12.77 -6.86 12.98
C LEU A 125 12.07 -5.49 13.10
N ARG A 126 11.51 -5.18 14.26
CA ARG A 126 10.87 -3.88 14.51
C ARG A 126 11.89 -2.75 14.56
N TYR A 127 13.02 -2.99 15.24
CA TYR A 127 14.11 -2.02 15.30
C TYR A 127 14.78 -1.82 13.94
N ILE A 128 15.00 -2.89 13.18
CA ILE A 128 15.51 -2.81 11.81
C ILE A 128 14.55 -2.01 10.94
N LEU A 129 13.24 -2.28 11.01
CA LEU A 129 12.25 -1.56 10.23
C LEU A 129 12.24 -0.07 10.57
N ILE A 130 12.31 0.29 11.87
CA ILE A 130 12.35 1.70 12.30
C ILE A 130 13.62 2.39 11.80
N ALA A 131 14.78 1.75 11.93
CA ALA A 131 16.04 2.29 11.43
C ALA A 131 16.00 2.49 9.90
N CYS A 132 15.51 1.52 9.16
CA CYS A 132 15.34 1.64 7.71
C CYS A 132 14.32 2.73 7.34
N ALA A 133 13.23 2.89 8.11
CA ALA A 133 12.25 3.95 7.90
C ALA A 133 12.88 5.34 8.01
N ILE A 134 13.68 5.56 9.05
CA ILE A 134 14.40 6.83 9.24
C ILE A 134 15.34 7.10 8.07
N ILE A 135 16.12 6.10 7.65
CA ILE A 135 17.04 6.21 6.52
C ILE A 135 16.28 6.50 5.22
N PHE A 136 15.21 5.77 4.93
CA PHE A 136 14.44 5.95 3.70
C PHE A 136 13.77 7.32 3.64
N VAL A 137 13.22 7.79 4.76
CA VAL A 137 12.62 9.13 4.82
C VAL A 137 13.70 10.22 4.70
N ALA A 138 14.88 10.02 5.28
CA ALA A 138 15.99 10.97 5.16
C ALA A 138 16.53 11.06 3.71
N LEU A 139 16.58 9.93 2.98
CA LEU A 139 17.10 9.89 1.61
C LEU A 139 16.07 10.30 0.54
N TRP A 140 14.83 9.87 0.67
CA TRP A 140 13.78 10.03 -0.34
C TRP A 140 12.57 10.83 0.11
N GLY A 141 12.62 11.45 1.29
CA GLY A 141 11.51 12.23 1.81
C GLY A 141 10.21 11.41 1.91
N PHE A 142 9.11 11.92 1.37
CA PHE A 142 7.81 11.24 1.42
C PHE A 142 7.80 9.88 0.71
N LEU A 143 8.57 9.68 -0.36
CA LEU A 143 8.68 8.38 -1.04
C LEU A 143 9.28 7.30 -0.12
N GLY A 144 10.11 7.70 0.84
CA GLY A 144 10.68 6.80 1.83
C GLY A 144 9.64 6.08 2.69
N ILE A 145 8.47 6.69 2.89
CA ILE A 145 7.34 6.05 3.59
C ILE A 145 6.82 4.85 2.78
N SER A 146 6.62 5.02 1.46
CA SER A 146 6.22 3.91 0.58
C SER A 146 7.27 2.80 0.57
N GLY A 147 8.56 3.16 0.50
CA GLY A 147 9.67 2.20 0.57
C GLY A 147 9.68 1.42 1.88
N THR A 148 9.41 2.08 3.00
CA THR A 148 9.31 1.44 4.32
C THR A 148 8.15 0.44 4.38
N ILE A 149 7.01 0.77 3.78
CA ILE A 149 5.85 -0.12 3.76
C ILE A 149 6.11 -1.34 2.88
N LEU A 150 6.78 -1.17 1.74
CA LEU A 150 7.23 -2.30 0.92
C LEU A 150 8.19 -3.21 1.69
N LEU A 151 9.16 -2.62 2.39
CA LEU A 151 10.08 -3.39 3.26
C LEU A 151 9.32 -4.13 4.36
N TYR A 152 8.33 -3.49 5.00
CA TYR A 152 7.47 -4.13 6.00
C TYR A 152 6.73 -5.35 5.43
N ILE A 153 6.17 -5.24 4.22
CA ILE A 153 5.49 -6.34 3.53
C ILE A 153 6.47 -7.49 3.28
N VAL A 154 7.64 -7.18 2.73
CA VAL A 154 8.69 -8.19 2.43
C VAL A 154 9.13 -8.89 3.71
N LEU A 155 9.47 -8.16 4.76
CA LEU A 155 9.87 -8.72 6.05
C LEU A 155 8.77 -9.59 6.68
N SER A 156 7.50 -9.19 6.52
CA SER A 156 6.36 -9.98 7.02
C SER A 156 6.19 -11.29 6.29
N ILE A 157 6.40 -11.32 4.97
CA ILE A 157 6.31 -12.54 4.15
C ILE A 157 7.42 -13.54 4.54
N PHE A 158 8.64 -13.05 4.76
CA PHE A 158 9.77 -13.89 5.13
C PHE A 158 9.77 -14.32 6.60
N ASN A 159 9.15 -13.54 7.48
CA ASN A 159 9.05 -13.84 8.90
C ASN A 159 7.79 -14.64 9.23
N LYS A 160 7.77 -15.92 8.88
CA LYS A 160 6.67 -16.85 9.22
C LYS A 160 6.53 -17.17 10.72
N LYS A 161 7.33 -16.58 11.60
CA LYS A 161 7.25 -16.71 13.05
C LYS A 161 6.42 -15.55 13.62
N GLY A 162 5.15 -15.53 13.33
CA GLY A 162 4.18 -14.66 13.99
C GLY A 162 3.43 -15.43 15.07
#